data_54e837688a6d0d51cd55a81140ead84b
#
_entry.id   54e837688a6d0d51cd55a81140ead84b
#
_cell.length_a   1.000
_cell.length_b   1.000
_cell.length_c   1.000
_cell.angle_alpha   90.00
_cell.angle_beta   90.00
_cell.angle_gamma   90.00
#
_symmetry.space_group_name_H-M   'P 1'
#
loop_
_entity.id
_entity.type
_entity.pdbx_description
1 polymer ?
#
loop_
_entity_poly.entity_id
_entity_poly.type
_entity_poly.pdbx_seq_one_letter_code
_entity_poly.pdbx_strand_id
1 'polypeptide(L)'
;MFPIPWSPLGWTFPKGGNVHAVGKTYEGGVPLAEVVRSGFVEGVHRGSVVALDATGAAVAKAGDVTSPIFPRSSNKPLQTVGMIRAGLRLADSADLALVSASHEGEDFHRARVGGLLARAGLDESALHCPPDLPADEEARAAVLRAGGGPTRIQMNCSGKHTGMLLTCQAAGWPGEGYWRSEHPLQERLRAAVEEFTDEPVAAVGIDGCGAPVLAVSLSGLALAYLRLVQAEPGSPERAVADSMRAHPEIVGGTRADDSRMMRAVPGLLAKVGVEGVIAAAVPGVGAIALKIDDGAGRARMPVLVSALRRLGVTAPALAVFAEVPLLGGGRPVGAIRSLW
;
A
#
# COMPACT_ATOMS: atom_id res chain seq x y z
N MET A 1 45.32 -6.00 -1.53
CA MET A 1 44.21 -5.98 -0.52
C MET A 1 44.23 -4.58 0.10
N PHE A 2 43.48 -3.64 -0.45
CA PHE A 2 43.40 -2.28 0.07
C PHE A 2 42.16 -2.16 0.93
N PRO A 3 42.26 -1.70 2.17
CA PRO A 3 41.09 -1.47 2.98
C PRO A 3 40.36 -0.24 2.45
N ILE A 4 39.11 -0.41 2.04
CA ILE A 4 38.20 0.71 1.78
C ILE A 4 37.85 1.29 3.15
N PRO A 5 38.15 2.58 3.43
CA PRO A 5 37.75 3.18 4.69
C PRO A 5 36.22 3.30 4.71
N TRP A 6 35.57 2.56 5.57
CA TRP A 6 34.19 2.83 5.97
C TRP A 6 34.17 4.18 6.71
N SER A 7 33.87 5.24 5.98
CA SER A 7 33.47 6.48 6.60
C SER A 7 32.01 6.30 7.07
N PRO A 8 31.69 6.39 8.36
CA PRO A 8 30.31 6.46 8.77
C PRO A 8 29.78 7.77 8.21
N LEU A 9 28.95 7.70 7.18
CA LEU A 9 28.07 8.80 6.80
C LEU A 9 27.33 9.14 8.09
N GLY A 10 27.65 10.32 8.63
CA GLY A 10 27.05 10.83 9.89
C GLY A 10 25.57 11.09 9.68
N TRP A 11 24.78 10.04 9.74
CA TRP A 11 23.33 10.13 9.83
C TRP A 11 22.99 10.63 11.24
N THR A 12 22.93 11.92 11.41
CA THR A 12 22.29 12.50 12.59
C THR A 12 20.80 12.39 12.37
N PHE A 13 20.17 11.42 13.01
CA PHE A 13 18.71 11.43 13.15
C PHE A 13 18.31 12.75 13.80
N PRO A 14 17.36 13.52 13.23
CA PRO A 14 16.89 14.72 13.89
C PRO A 14 16.36 14.32 15.26
N LYS A 15 16.99 14.83 16.32
CA LYS A 15 16.45 14.76 17.68
C LYS A 15 15.23 15.69 17.70
N GLY A 16 14.03 15.12 17.59
CA GLY A 16 12.84 15.95 17.71
C GLY A 16 11.67 15.52 16.83
N GLY A 17 11.26 14.28 16.95
CA GLY A 17 9.88 13.88 16.75
C GLY A 17 9.55 13.04 17.96
N ASN A 18 8.70 13.54 18.84
CA ASN A 18 8.15 12.73 19.91
C ASN A 18 7.35 11.60 19.27
N VAL A 19 8.00 10.46 18.99
CA VAL A 19 7.31 9.21 18.78
C VAL A 19 6.80 8.82 20.16
N HIS A 20 5.66 9.37 20.56
CA HIS A 20 4.92 8.83 21.69
C HIS A 20 4.32 7.52 21.24
N ALA A 21 5.11 6.43 21.33
CA ALA A 21 4.57 5.09 21.27
C ALA A 21 3.68 4.90 22.49
N VAL A 22 2.40 5.18 22.34
CA VAL A 22 1.39 4.85 23.35
C VAL A 22 0.92 3.45 23.01
N GLY A 23 1.44 2.43 23.71
CA GLY A 23 0.91 1.09 23.56
C GLY A 23 1.97 0.00 23.40
N LYS A 24 1.49 -1.20 23.15
CA LYS A 24 2.26 -2.41 22.93
C LYS A 24 3.05 -2.33 21.63
N THR A 25 4.32 -2.68 21.67
CA THR A 25 5.19 -2.73 20.47
C THR A 25 4.98 -4.05 19.73
N TYR A 26 4.99 -4.01 18.40
CA TYR A 26 5.00 -5.20 17.55
C TYR A 26 6.32 -5.97 17.74
N GLU A 27 6.23 -7.20 18.21
CA GLU A 27 7.40 -8.07 18.54
C GLU A 27 7.67 -9.15 17.48
N GLY A 28 6.96 -9.09 16.34
CA GLY A 28 7.08 -10.07 15.27
C GLY A 28 5.99 -11.14 15.31
N GLY A 29 5.91 -11.86 14.20
CA GLY A 29 4.89 -12.87 13.97
C GLY A 29 5.40 -14.31 14.08
N VAL A 30 4.64 -15.23 13.51
CA VAL A 30 4.90 -16.66 13.44
C VAL A 30 5.35 -17.09 12.04
N PRO A 31 5.90 -18.31 11.81
CA PRO A 31 6.13 -18.82 10.47
C PRO A 31 4.85 -18.79 9.62
N LEU A 32 4.86 -18.07 8.49
CA LEU A 32 3.72 -17.95 7.58
C LEU A 32 3.99 -18.54 6.20
N ALA A 33 5.23 -18.55 5.74
CA ALA A 33 5.61 -19.15 4.47
C ALA A 33 7.00 -19.76 4.54
N GLU A 34 7.21 -20.83 3.78
CA GLU A 34 8.52 -21.47 3.64
C GLU A 34 9.07 -21.31 2.23
N VAL A 35 10.39 -21.28 2.13
CA VAL A 35 11.16 -21.25 0.89
C VAL A 35 11.72 -22.64 0.69
N VAL A 36 11.22 -23.36 -0.30
CA VAL A 36 11.65 -24.76 -0.57
C VAL A 36 12.38 -24.81 -1.90
N ARG A 37 13.62 -25.30 -1.88
CA ARG A 37 14.46 -25.51 -3.07
C ARG A 37 14.87 -26.96 -3.16
N SER A 38 14.56 -27.64 -4.27
CA SER A 38 14.94 -29.03 -4.50
C SER A 38 14.56 -29.98 -3.35
N GLY A 39 13.41 -29.72 -2.73
CA GLY A 39 12.92 -30.50 -1.58
C GLY A 39 13.49 -30.10 -0.23
N PHE A 40 14.44 -29.15 -0.19
CA PHE A 40 15.03 -28.65 1.05
C PHE A 40 14.42 -27.30 1.45
N VAL A 41 14.03 -27.14 2.74
CA VAL A 41 13.56 -25.86 3.28
C VAL A 41 14.77 -24.99 3.56
N GLU A 42 15.05 -24.02 2.70
CA GLU A 42 16.21 -23.13 2.82
C GLU A 42 15.89 -21.85 3.63
N GLY A 43 14.62 -21.57 3.90
CA GLY A 43 14.24 -20.38 4.66
C GLY A 43 12.77 -20.36 5.05
N VAL A 44 12.45 -19.46 5.98
CA VAL A 44 11.09 -19.24 6.48
C VAL A 44 10.83 -17.74 6.59
N HIS A 45 9.69 -17.29 6.04
CA HIS A 45 9.17 -15.96 6.28
C HIS A 45 8.20 -15.99 7.45
N ARG A 46 8.45 -15.13 8.43
CA ARG A 46 7.58 -14.92 9.59
C ARG A 46 6.68 -13.71 9.36
N GLY A 47 5.59 -13.64 10.12
CA GLY A 47 4.68 -12.50 10.02
C GLY A 47 3.41 -12.71 10.80
N SER A 48 2.46 -11.79 10.58
CA SER A 48 1.15 -11.81 11.20
C SER A 48 0.08 -11.64 10.15
N VAL A 49 -1.06 -12.32 10.35
CA VAL A 49 -2.20 -12.28 9.42
C VAL A 49 -3.50 -12.38 10.19
N VAL A 50 -4.50 -11.62 9.76
CA VAL A 50 -5.88 -11.72 10.26
C VAL A 50 -6.84 -11.79 9.07
N ALA A 51 -7.85 -12.66 9.20
CA ALA A 51 -9.00 -12.75 8.30
C ALA A 51 -10.27 -12.49 9.09
N LEU A 52 -11.03 -11.48 8.67
CA LEU A 52 -12.35 -11.12 9.21
C LEU A 52 -13.43 -11.58 8.26
N ASP A 53 -14.53 -12.11 8.78
CA ASP A 53 -15.74 -12.38 7.98
C ASP A 53 -16.50 -11.10 7.62
N ALA A 54 -17.64 -11.24 6.94
CA ALA A 54 -18.48 -10.12 6.53
C ALA A 54 -19.07 -9.32 7.71
N THR A 55 -19.10 -9.87 8.92
CA THR A 55 -19.56 -9.16 10.13
C THR A 55 -18.44 -8.40 10.83
N GLY A 56 -17.19 -8.61 10.41
CA GLY A 56 -15.99 -8.07 11.06
C GLY A 56 -15.45 -8.96 12.18
N ALA A 57 -16.02 -10.14 12.38
CA ALA A 57 -15.49 -11.10 13.35
C ALA A 57 -14.23 -11.79 12.81
N ALA A 58 -13.21 -11.95 13.64
CA ALA A 58 -11.99 -12.64 13.26
C ALA A 58 -12.22 -14.16 13.18
N VAL A 59 -12.22 -14.71 11.98
CA VAL A 59 -12.40 -16.15 11.73
C VAL A 59 -11.08 -16.92 11.69
N ALA A 60 -9.98 -16.23 11.40
CA ALA A 60 -8.65 -16.82 11.47
C ALA A 60 -7.59 -15.73 11.72
N LYS A 61 -6.59 -16.06 12.52
CA LYS A 61 -5.44 -15.18 12.80
C LYS A 61 -4.20 -15.98 13.15
N ALA A 62 -3.03 -15.39 12.87
CA ALA A 62 -1.73 -15.91 13.28
C ALA A 62 -0.78 -14.74 13.55
N GLY A 63 0.11 -14.90 14.53
CA GLY A 63 1.03 -13.84 14.97
C GLY A 63 0.33 -12.73 15.76
N ASP A 64 0.99 -11.58 15.86
CA ASP A 64 0.47 -10.39 16.55
C ASP A 64 -0.30 -9.49 15.58
N VAL A 65 -1.62 -9.49 15.70
CA VAL A 65 -2.53 -8.73 14.83
C VAL A 65 -3.11 -7.49 15.50
N THR A 66 -2.76 -7.25 16.77
CA THR A 66 -3.30 -6.16 17.59
C THR A 66 -2.28 -5.07 17.91
N SER A 67 -1.00 -5.37 17.88
CA SER A 67 0.03 -4.34 18.02
C SER A 67 0.13 -3.47 16.77
N PRO A 68 0.42 -2.16 16.93
CA PRO A 68 0.48 -1.26 15.80
C PRO A 68 1.67 -1.55 14.88
N ILE A 69 1.44 -1.47 13.59
CA ILE A 69 2.44 -1.52 12.53
C ILE A 69 2.26 -0.30 11.62
N PHE A 70 3.27 0.07 10.85
CA PHE A 70 3.08 1.00 9.76
C PHE A 70 2.52 0.25 8.53
N PRO A 71 1.25 0.48 8.14
CA PRO A 71 0.63 -0.19 7.00
C PRO A 71 1.19 0.30 5.68
N ARG A 72 1.97 1.38 5.69
CA ARG A 72 2.56 2.02 4.52
C ARG A 72 1.47 2.34 3.48
N SER A 73 1.72 2.04 2.24
CA SER A 73 0.79 2.37 1.16
C SER A 73 -0.56 1.65 1.20
N SER A 74 -0.76 0.65 2.05
CA SER A 74 -2.07 0.03 2.20
C SER A 74 -3.09 0.91 2.95
N ASN A 75 -2.68 2.03 3.59
CA ASN A 75 -3.62 2.99 4.17
C ASN A 75 -4.09 4.09 3.18
N LYS A 76 -3.55 4.15 1.96
CA LYS A 76 -3.88 5.20 0.99
C LYS A 76 -5.37 5.29 0.63
N PRO A 77 -6.12 4.18 0.48
CA PRO A 77 -7.56 4.28 0.24
C PRO A 77 -8.29 5.05 1.34
N LEU A 78 -7.90 4.88 2.60
CA LEU A 78 -8.48 5.59 3.75
C LEU A 78 -8.14 7.08 3.70
N GLN A 79 -6.88 7.41 3.37
CA GLN A 79 -6.46 8.79 3.16
C GLN A 79 -7.23 9.45 2.02
N THR A 80 -7.53 8.72 0.93
CA THR A 80 -8.31 9.23 -0.20
C THR A 80 -9.75 9.54 0.21
N VAL A 81 -10.37 8.72 1.05
CA VAL A 81 -11.67 9.04 1.65
C VAL A 81 -11.59 10.37 2.44
N GLY A 82 -10.55 10.54 3.26
CA GLY A 82 -10.29 11.78 3.98
C GLY A 82 -10.18 12.99 3.04
N MET A 83 -9.50 12.84 1.90
CA MET A 83 -9.40 13.89 0.87
C MET A 83 -10.77 14.24 0.26
N ILE A 84 -11.59 13.25 -0.10
CA ILE A 84 -12.95 13.48 -0.64
C ILE A 84 -13.81 14.21 0.39
N ARG A 85 -13.78 13.80 1.65
CA ARG A 85 -14.52 14.45 2.74
C ARG A 85 -14.03 15.88 3.00
N ALA A 86 -12.76 16.16 2.72
CA ALA A 86 -12.17 17.50 2.78
C ALA A 86 -12.42 18.36 1.52
N GLY A 87 -13.13 17.85 0.53
CA GLY A 87 -13.53 18.63 -0.64
C GLY A 87 -12.92 18.19 -1.97
N LEU A 88 -12.04 17.19 -2.01
CA LEU A 88 -11.52 16.67 -3.28
C LEU A 88 -12.67 16.21 -4.19
N ARG A 89 -12.67 16.66 -5.44
CA ARG A 89 -13.61 16.23 -6.48
C ARG A 89 -12.83 15.87 -7.74
N LEU A 90 -13.00 14.63 -8.16
CA LEU A 90 -12.41 14.10 -9.40
C LEU A 90 -13.54 13.51 -10.24
N ALA A 91 -13.66 13.97 -11.49
CA ALA A 91 -14.73 13.52 -12.39
C ALA A 91 -14.48 12.11 -12.95
N ASP A 92 -13.20 11.73 -13.12
CA ASP A 92 -12.79 10.44 -13.66
C ASP A 92 -12.45 9.48 -12.51
N SER A 93 -13.08 8.32 -12.47
CA SER A 93 -12.83 7.28 -11.47
C SER A 93 -11.39 6.75 -11.53
N ALA A 94 -10.73 6.76 -12.69
CA ALA A 94 -9.32 6.41 -12.80
C ALA A 94 -8.39 7.44 -12.14
N ASP A 95 -8.77 8.73 -12.10
CA ASP A 95 -8.05 9.75 -11.33
C ASP A 95 -8.17 9.48 -9.82
N LEU A 96 -9.34 9.03 -9.37
CA LEU A 96 -9.56 8.65 -7.98
C LEU A 96 -8.76 7.40 -7.60
N ALA A 97 -8.68 6.41 -8.48
CA ALA A 97 -7.82 5.24 -8.31
C ALA A 97 -6.34 5.63 -8.20
N LEU A 98 -5.89 6.60 -9.03
CA LEU A 98 -4.51 7.11 -9.01
C LEU A 98 -4.16 7.79 -7.68
N VAL A 99 -5.06 8.56 -7.10
CA VAL A 99 -4.85 9.21 -5.79
C VAL A 99 -4.70 8.17 -4.67
N SER A 100 -5.34 7.01 -4.81
CA SER A 100 -5.23 5.86 -3.88
C SER A 100 -4.04 4.95 -4.20
N ALA A 101 -3.25 5.24 -5.24
CA ALA A 101 -2.26 4.35 -5.82
C ALA A 101 -0.89 4.36 -5.11
N SER A 102 -0.15 3.30 -5.37
CA SER A 102 1.32 3.25 -5.33
C SER A 102 1.76 2.72 -6.68
N HIS A 103 1.69 3.58 -7.68
CA HIS A 103 1.85 3.17 -9.07
C HIS A 103 3.31 2.87 -9.42
N GLU A 104 3.50 2.01 -10.40
CA GLU A 104 4.83 1.61 -10.87
C GLU A 104 5.47 2.60 -11.85
N GLY A 105 4.83 3.74 -12.12
CA GLY A 105 5.42 4.82 -12.95
C GLY A 105 5.39 4.55 -14.45
N GLU A 106 4.54 3.66 -14.94
CA GLU A 106 4.29 3.45 -16.37
C GLU A 106 3.77 4.74 -17.03
N ASP A 107 3.87 4.86 -18.35
CA ASP A 107 3.57 6.09 -19.11
C ASP A 107 2.18 6.64 -18.81
N PHE A 108 1.18 5.78 -18.71
CA PHE A 108 -0.19 6.21 -18.42
C PHE A 108 -0.35 6.76 -16.99
N HIS A 109 0.44 6.29 -16.01
CA HIS A 109 0.46 6.89 -14.68
C HIS A 109 1.04 8.30 -14.73
N ARG A 110 2.21 8.46 -15.36
CA ARG A 110 2.93 9.74 -15.47
C ARG A 110 2.09 10.79 -16.22
N ALA A 111 1.48 10.36 -17.33
CA ALA A 111 0.60 11.22 -18.12
C ALA A 111 -0.62 11.69 -17.31
N ARG A 112 -1.22 10.78 -16.51
CA ARG A 112 -2.38 11.10 -15.69
C ARG A 112 -2.02 12.03 -14.53
N VAL A 113 -0.89 11.81 -13.84
CA VAL A 113 -0.38 12.73 -12.81
C VAL A 113 -0.13 14.11 -13.38
N GLY A 114 0.61 14.20 -14.50
CA GLY A 114 0.87 15.47 -15.17
C GLY A 114 -0.40 16.20 -15.63
N GLY A 115 -1.37 15.45 -16.16
CA GLY A 115 -2.67 16.00 -16.56
C GLY A 115 -3.48 16.55 -15.38
N LEU A 116 -3.47 15.88 -14.22
CA LEU A 116 -4.12 16.36 -13.00
C LEU A 116 -3.48 17.65 -12.49
N LEU A 117 -2.15 17.69 -12.41
CA LEU A 117 -1.41 18.89 -12.01
C LEU A 117 -1.71 20.06 -12.94
N ALA A 118 -1.62 19.85 -14.25
CA ALA A 118 -1.86 20.91 -15.25
C ALA A 118 -3.30 21.48 -15.17
N ARG A 119 -4.32 20.64 -14.96
CA ARG A 119 -5.70 21.09 -14.75
C ARG A 119 -5.87 21.96 -13.51
N ALA A 120 -5.00 21.80 -12.52
CA ALA A 120 -4.98 22.57 -11.28
C ALA A 120 -4.08 23.82 -11.37
N GLY A 121 -3.47 24.10 -12.53
CA GLY A 121 -2.49 25.18 -12.67
C GLY A 121 -1.17 24.91 -11.96
N LEU A 122 -0.84 23.62 -11.72
CA LEU A 122 0.36 23.17 -11.06
C LEU A 122 1.27 22.39 -12.02
N ASP A 123 2.51 22.24 -11.64
CA ASP A 123 3.48 21.38 -12.31
C ASP A 123 4.18 20.45 -11.31
N GLU A 124 5.17 19.70 -11.79
CA GLU A 124 5.94 18.76 -10.99
C GLU A 124 6.65 19.39 -9.78
N SER A 125 7.01 20.67 -9.84
CA SER A 125 7.71 21.37 -8.75
C SER A 125 6.86 21.50 -7.48
N ALA A 126 5.53 21.46 -7.62
CA ALA A 126 4.60 21.47 -6.48
C ALA A 126 4.61 20.15 -5.67
N LEU A 127 5.07 19.05 -6.26
CA LEU A 127 5.15 17.76 -5.58
C LEU A 127 6.30 17.75 -4.56
N HIS A 128 6.02 17.35 -3.32
CA HIS A 128 7.06 17.21 -2.29
C HIS A 128 7.73 15.83 -2.29
N CYS A 129 7.09 14.78 -2.83
CA CYS A 129 7.71 13.46 -2.89
C CYS A 129 9.09 13.53 -3.59
N PRO A 130 10.08 12.70 -3.16
CA PRO A 130 11.41 12.72 -3.76
C PRO A 130 11.36 12.29 -5.24
N PRO A 131 12.29 12.75 -6.07
CA PRO A 131 12.47 12.19 -7.41
C PRO A 131 12.81 10.71 -7.34
N ASP A 132 12.25 9.91 -8.26
CA ASP A 132 12.54 8.49 -8.39
C ASP A 132 12.44 8.07 -9.86
N LEU A 133 12.94 6.89 -10.19
CA LEU A 133 12.70 6.21 -11.47
C LEU A 133 11.42 5.36 -11.36
N PRO A 134 10.75 5.05 -12.48
CA PRO A 134 9.65 4.10 -12.48
C PRO A 134 10.03 2.80 -11.77
N ALA A 135 9.11 2.23 -10.98
CA ALA A 135 9.29 0.93 -10.35
C ALA A 135 9.14 -0.21 -11.38
N ASP A 136 8.29 -0.02 -12.39
CA ASP A 136 8.19 -0.93 -13.53
C ASP A 136 9.50 -1.00 -14.32
N GLU A 137 10.02 -2.20 -14.55
CA GLU A 137 11.34 -2.41 -15.18
C GLU A 137 11.40 -1.92 -16.63
N GLU A 138 10.33 -2.09 -17.41
CA GLU A 138 10.28 -1.66 -18.81
C GLU A 138 10.19 -0.14 -18.91
N ALA A 139 9.33 0.48 -18.08
CA ALA A 139 9.22 1.93 -18.01
C ALA A 139 10.53 2.56 -17.53
N ARG A 140 11.20 1.97 -16.52
CA ARG A 140 12.52 2.39 -16.04
C ARG A 140 13.57 2.31 -17.15
N ALA A 141 13.64 1.18 -17.85
CA ALA A 141 14.58 0.97 -18.95
C ALA A 141 14.30 1.95 -20.10
N ALA A 142 13.05 2.27 -20.40
CA ALA A 142 12.68 3.25 -21.42
C ALA A 142 13.17 4.67 -21.04
N VAL A 143 12.97 5.11 -19.81
CA VAL A 143 13.46 6.39 -19.30
C VAL A 143 14.99 6.49 -19.41
N LEU A 144 15.70 5.46 -18.95
CA LEU A 144 17.16 5.46 -18.97
C LEU A 144 17.71 5.43 -20.41
N ARG A 145 17.12 4.64 -21.31
CA ARG A 145 17.51 4.62 -22.74
C ARG A 145 17.29 5.96 -23.44
N ALA A 146 16.29 6.71 -23.01
CA ALA A 146 16.04 8.06 -23.52
C ALA A 146 16.97 9.13 -22.90
N GLY A 147 17.95 8.75 -22.08
CA GLY A 147 18.84 9.67 -21.37
C GLY A 147 18.17 10.43 -20.22
N GLY A 148 16.96 10.00 -19.80
CA GLY A 148 16.24 10.58 -18.66
C GLY A 148 16.78 10.10 -17.31
N GLY A 149 16.33 10.76 -16.25
CA GLY A 149 16.68 10.47 -14.87
C GLY A 149 15.45 10.44 -13.95
N PRO A 150 15.68 10.35 -12.62
CA PRO A 150 14.60 10.40 -11.63
C PRO A 150 13.81 11.70 -11.69
N THR A 151 12.47 11.61 -11.60
CA THR A 151 11.57 12.76 -11.48
C THR A 151 10.51 12.51 -10.41
N ARG A 152 9.88 13.57 -9.91
CA ARG A 152 8.85 13.46 -8.86
C ARG A 152 7.57 12.82 -9.40
N ILE A 153 7.23 13.03 -10.66
CA ILE A 153 6.07 12.43 -11.34
C ILE A 153 6.23 10.89 -11.43
N GLN A 154 7.44 10.40 -11.58
CA GLN A 154 7.75 8.97 -11.68
C GLN A 154 7.64 8.25 -10.33
N MET A 155 7.78 8.97 -9.22
CA MET A 155 7.71 8.41 -7.88
C MET A 155 6.34 7.80 -7.60
N ASN A 156 6.30 6.60 -7.03
CA ASN A 156 5.09 5.79 -6.86
C ASN A 156 3.94 6.43 -6.05
N CYS A 157 4.22 7.50 -5.29
CA CYS A 157 3.23 8.24 -4.52
C CYS A 157 2.83 9.57 -5.18
N SER A 158 3.31 9.90 -6.38
CA SER A 158 3.03 11.19 -7.02
C SER A 158 1.53 11.43 -7.22
N GLY A 159 0.76 10.38 -7.53
CA GLY A 159 -0.71 10.45 -7.60
C GLY A 159 -1.35 10.87 -6.27
N LYS A 160 -0.94 10.26 -5.15
CA LYS A 160 -1.40 10.65 -3.80
C LYS A 160 -1.04 12.11 -3.49
N HIS A 161 0.19 12.52 -3.76
CA HIS A 161 0.65 13.90 -3.52
C HIS A 161 -0.13 14.90 -4.39
N THR A 162 -0.44 14.55 -5.63
CA THR A 162 -1.34 15.35 -6.48
C THR A 162 -2.73 15.47 -5.86
N GLY A 163 -3.33 14.37 -5.40
CA GLY A 163 -4.61 14.39 -4.69
C GLY A 163 -4.59 15.29 -3.45
N MET A 164 -3.51 15.25 -2.67
CA MET A 164 -3.31 16.13 -1.51
C MET A 164 -3.30 17.61 -1.90
N LEU A 165 -2.57 17.99 -2.95
CA LEU A 165 -2.53 19.37 -3.47
C LEU A 165 -3.89 19.84 -3.94
N LEU A 166 -4.60 19.01 -4.74
CA LEU A 166 -5.95 19.30 -5.21
C LEU A 166 -6.94 19.46 -4.05
N THR A 167 -6.78 18.66 -2.99
CA THR A 167 -7.59 18.79 -1.77
C THR A 167 -7.32 20.12 -1.07
N CYS A 168 -6.05 20.53 -0.96
CA CYS A 168 -5.71 21.83 -0.39
C CYS A 168 -6.35 22.97 -1.16
N GLN A 169 -6.31 22.96 -2.51
CA GLN A 169 -6.98 23.96 -3.33
C GLN A 169 -8.48 23.97 -3.10
N ALA A 170 -9.13 22.79 -3.08
CA ALA A 170 -10.57 22.68 -2.89
C ALA A 170 -11.03 23.17 -1.51
N ALA A 171 -10.22 22.95 -0.48
CA ALA A 171 -10.51 23.33 0.90
C ALA A 171 -10.05 24.77 1.24
N GLY A 172 -9.35 25.46 0.34
CA GLY A 172 -8.77 26.77 0.60
C GLY A 172 -7.59 26.73 1.56
N TRP A 173 -6.90 25.58 1.67
CA TRP A 173 -5.71 25.43 2.50
C TRP A 173 -4.43 25.73 1.74
N PRO A 174 -3.34 26.15 2.41
CA PRO A 174 -2.05 26.33 1.76
C PRO A 174 -1.58 25.04 1.07
N GLY A 175 -1.05 25.14 -0.15
CA GLY A 175 -0.36 24.04 -0.80
C GLY A 175 1.04 23.80 -0.21
N GLU A 176 1.67 24.84 0.35
CA GLU A 176 2.95 24.72 1.04
C GLU A 176 2.80 23.93 2.33
N GLY A 177 3.73 23.00 2.60
CA GLY A 177 3.72 22.22 3.83
C GLY A 177 2.62 21.16 3.92
N TYR A 178 1.88 20.86 2.86
CA TYR A 178 0.79 19.87 2.85
C TYR A 178 1.20 18.47 3.34
N TRP A 179 2.49 18.18 3.36
CA TRP A 179 3.08 16.92 3.85
C TRP A 179 3.45 16.93 5.33
N ARG A 180 3.36 18.07 6.02
CA ARG A 180 3.72 18.19 7.45
C ARG A 180 2.57 17.69 8.31
N SER A 181 2.90 16.98 9.40
CA SER A 181 1.90 16.32 10.26
C SER A 181 0.88 17.29 10.86
N GLU A 182 1.28 18.54 11.10
CA GLU A 182 0.46 19.62 11.67
C GLU A 182 -0.41 20.35 10.63
N HIS A 183 -0.30 20.00 9.34
CA HIS A 183 -1.10 20.63 8.31
C HIS A 183 -2.57 20.16 8.39
N PRO A 184 -3.59 21.05 8.21
CA PRO A 184 -5.00 20.67 8.30
C PRO A 184 -5.41 19.48 7.46
N LEU A 185 -4.81 19.33 6.27
CA LEU A 185 -5.00 18.14 5.43
C LEU A 185 -4.62 16.85 6.18
N GLN A 186 -3.42 16.81 6.79
CA GLN A 186 -2.93 15.60 7.45
C GLN A 186 -3.76 15.22 8.68
N GLU A 187 -4.30 16.22 9.40
CA GLU A 187 -5.24 16.00 10.49
C GLU A 187 -6.53 15.32 9.99
N ARG A 188 -7.05 15.74 8.82
CA ARG A 188 -8.23 15.10 8.20
C ARG A 188 -7.94 13.68 7.73
N LEU A 189 -6.74 13.43 7.17
CA LEU A 189 -6.33 12.10 6.74
C LEU A 189 -6.14 11.17 7.95
N ARG A 190 -5.56 11.66 9.04
CA ARG A 190 -5.44 10.94 10.29
C ARG A 190 -6.81 10.58 10.87
N ALA A 191 -7.72 11.55 10.98
CA ALA A 191 -9.07 11.31 11.50
C ALA A 191 -9.83 10.25 10.68
N ALA A 192 -9.68 10.24 9.35
CA ALA A 192 -10.26 9.20 8.51
C ALA A 192 -9.66 7.82 8.81
N VAL A 193 -8.35 7.71 8.98
CA VAL A 193 -7.70 6.43 9.33
C VAL A 193 -8.20 5.93 10.69
N GLU A 194 -8.24 6.78 11.73
CA GLU A 194 -8.72 6.44 13.07
C GLU A 194 -10.18 5.96 13.06
N GLU A 195 -11.05 6.64 12.32
CA GLU A 195 -12.46 6.25 12.17
C GLU A 195 -12.61 4.87 11.51
N PHE A 196 -11.88 4.65 10.41
CA PHE A 196 -12.01 3.39 9.65
C PHE A 196 -11.42 2.19 10.37
N THR A 197 -10.31 2.38 11.09
CA THR A 197 -9.64 1.32 11.84
C THR A 197 -10.27 1.07 13.21
N ASP A 198 -11.13 1.98 13.67
CA ASP A 198 -11.78 1.97 15.00
C ASP A 198 -10.76 1.99 16.15
N GLU A 199 -9.66 2.65 15.93
CA GLU A 199 -8.58 2.80 16.92
C GLU A 199 -7.81 4.10 16.71
N PRO A 200 -7.24 4.69 17.78
CA PRO A 200 -6.37 5.85 17.63
C PRO A 200 -5.07 5.46 16.90
N VAL A 201 -4.52 6.38 16.11
CA VAL A 201 -3.20 6.23 15.53
C VAL A 201 -2.15 6.17 16.64
N ALA A 202 -1.48 5.02 16.77
CA ALA A 202 -0.53 4.75 17.85
C ALA A 202 0.80 5.50 17.71
N ALA A 203 1.22 5.78 16.49
CA ALA A 203 2.43 6.53 16.18
C ALA A 203 2.34 7.18 14.80
N VAL A 204 3.05 8.30 14.62
CA VAL A 204 3.21 8.97 13.33
C VAL A 204 4.68 8.97 12.96
N GLY A 205 5.01 8.40 11.80
CA GLY A 205 6.35 8.42 11.22
C GLY A 205 6.38 9.23 9.93
N ILE A 206 7.55 9.27 9.29
CA ILE A 206 7.73 9.85 7.95
C ILE A 206 7.89 8.72 6.95
N ASP A 207 7.00 8.66 5.96
CA ASP A 207 7.07 7.66 4.89
C ASP A 207 8.16 8.00 3.86
N GLY A 208 8.54 7.02 3.04
CA GLY A 208 9.51 7.21 1.97
C GLY A 208 9.18 8.35 0.98
N CYS A 209 7.90 8.71 0.87
CA CYS A 209 7.45 9.85 0.08
C CYS A 209 7.50 11.21 0.81
N GLY A 210 7.95 11.24 2.07
CA GLY A 210 8.03 12.45 2.89
C GLY A 210 6.74 12.84 3.62
N ALA A 211 5.60 12.22 3.30
CA ALA A 211 4.34 12.46 4.00
C ALA A 211 4.22 11.60 5.28
N PRO A 212 3.32 11.93 6.23
CA PRO A 212 3.10 11.12 7.42
C PRO A 212 2.67 9.69 7.08
N VAL A 213 3.20 8.72 7.85
CA VAL A 213 2.74 7.34 7.90
C VAL A 213 2.17 7.06 9.29
N LEU A 214 0.98 6.48 9.33
CA LEU A 214 0.16 6.34 10.52
C LEU A 214 0.17 4.88 10.98
N ALA A 215 0.55 4.62 12.23
CA ALA A 215 0.61 3.28 12.79
C ALA A 215 -0.76 2.84 13.32
N VAL A 216 -1.23 1.69 12.83
CA VAL A 216 -2.48 1.03 13.23
C VAL A 216 -2.27 -0.47 13.30
N SER A 217 -3.18 -1.21 13.94
CA SER A 217 -3.12 -2.66 14.00
C SER A 217 -3.48 -3.33 12.68
N LEU A 218 -3.08 -4.59 12.48
CA LEU A 218 -3.57 -5.39 11.34
C LEU A 218 -5.08 -5.64 11.43
N SER A 219 -5.61 -5.82 12.65
CA SER A 219 -7.06 -5.97 12.87
C SER A 219 -7.82 -4.71 12.44
N GLY A 220 -7.37 -3.53 12.85
CA GLY A 220 -7.95 -2.26 12.43
C GLY A 220 -7.83 -2.05 10.92
N LEU A 221 -6.69 -2.37 10.32
CA LEU A 221 -6.51 -2.27 8.87
C LEU A 221 -7.47 -3.20 8.10
N ALA A 222 -7.65 -4.44 8.54
CA ALA A 222 -8.62 -5.37 7.92
C ALA A 222 -10.06 -4.85 8.05
N LEU A 223 -10.43 -4.35 9.24
CA LEU A 223 -11.75 -3.74 9.49
C LEU A 223 -11.99 -2.54 8.57
N ALA A 224 -10.99 -1.70 8.38
CA ALA A 224 -11.06 -0.55 7.48
C ALA A 224 -11.36 -0.96 6.03
N TYR A 225 -10.71 -2.00 5.53
CA TYR A 225 -10.96 -2.53 4.18
C TYR A 225 -12.36 -3.16 4.06
N LEU A 226 -12.83 -3.85 5.09
CA LEU A 226 -14.20 -4.36 5.14
C LEU A 226 -15.21 -3.23 5.01
N ARG A 227 -15.04 -2.15 5.79
CA ARG A 227 -15.89 -0.96 5.76
C ARG A 227 -15.91 -0.28 4.39
N LEU A 228 -14.75 -0.19 3.71
CA LEU A 228 -14.67 0.37 2.35
C LEU A 228 -15.54 -0.39 1.34
N VAL A 229 -15.44 -1.72 1.33
CA VAL A 229 -16.16 -2.53 0.32
C VAL A 229 -17.65 -2.73 0.64
N GLN A 230 -18.04 -2.55 1.91
CA GLN A 230 -19.43 -2.68 2.37
C GLN A 230 -20.16 -1.34 2.47
N ALA A 231 -19.45 -0.23 2.23
CA ALA A 231 -20.03 1.10 2.30
C ALA A 231 -21.21 1.28 1.31
N GLU A 232 -22.15 2.16 1.69
CA GLU A 232 -23.34 2.44 0.89
C GLU A 232 -22.98 3.00 -0.50
N PRO A 233 -23.70 2.61 -1.56
CA PRO A 233 -23.54 3.18 -2.87
C PRO A 233 -23.64 4.72 -2.84
N GLY A 234 -22.69 5.39 -3.51
CA GLY A 234 -22.64 6.86 -3.56
C GLY A 234 -21.87 7.50 -2.40
N SER A 235 -21.45 6.75 -1.38
CA SER A 235 -20.55 7.26 -0.35
C SER A 235 -19.12 7.44 -0.87
N PRO A 236 -18.32 8.34 -0.25
CA PRO A 236 -16.90 8.49 -0.57
C PRO A 236 -16.12 7.17 -0.48
N GLU A 237 -16.40 6.37 0.52
CA GLU A 237 -15.81 5.07 0.79
C GLU A 237 -16.03 4.11 -0.37
N ARG A 238 -17.29 3.99 -0.79
CA ARG A 238 -17.68 3.13 -1.89
C ARG A 238 -17.09 3.62 -3.20
N ALA A 239 -17.05 4.93 -3.44
CA ALA A 239 -16.44 5.52 -4.62
C ALA A 239 -14.94 5.18 -4.72
N VAL A 240 -14.20 5.24 -3.61
CA VAL A 240 -12.78 4.83 -3.56
C VAL A 240 -12.65 3.34 -3.87
N ALA A 241 -13.41 2.48 -3.20
CA ALA A 241 -13.34 1.04 -3.41
C ALA A 241 -13.70 0.65 -4.85
N ASP A 242 -14.76 1.25 -5.41
CA ASP A 242 -15.21 0.97 -6.78
C ASP A 242 -14.21 1.46 -7.83
N SER A 243 -13.63 2.66 -7.64
CA SER A 243 -12.62 3.20 -8.56
C SER A 243 -11.36 2.34 -8.60
N MET A 244 -10.86 1.88 -7.45
CA MET A 244 -9.68 1.00 -7.40
C MET A 244 -9.95 -0.36 -8.07
N ARG A 245 -11.14 -0.94 -7.86
CA ARG A 245 -11.54 -2.21 -8.50
C ARG A 245 -11.78 -2.08 -10.00
N ALA A 246 -12.27 -0.92 -10.45
CA ALA A 246 -12.49 -0.65 -11.88
C ALA A 246 -11.18 -0.38 -12.64
N HIS A 247 -10.14 0.11 -11.95
CA HIS A 247 -8.87 0.52 -12.55
C HIS A 247 -7.67 -0.07 -11.81
N PRO A 248 -7.57 -1.41 -11.69
CA PRO A 248 -6.49 -2.05 -10.93
C PRO A 248 -5.09 -1.68 -11.44
N GLU A 249 -4.91 -1.53 -12.77
CA GLU A 249 -3.64 -1.14 -13.38
C GLU A 249 -3.20 0.28 -12.96
N ILE A 250 -4.16 1.17 -12.70
CA ILE A 250 -3.86 2.53 -12.20
C ILE A 250 -3.41 2.48 -10.73
N VAL A 251 -3.91 1.53 -9.94
CA VAL A 251 -3.58 1.40 -8.51
C VAL A 251 -2.14 0.96 -8.27
N GLY A 252 -1.66 -0.01 -9.03
CA GLY A 252 -0.30 -0.56 -8.92
C GLY A 252 0.47 -0.35 -10.22
N GLY A 253 0.09 -1.08 -11.23
CA GLY A 253 0.70 -1.16 -12.54
C GLY A 253 0.22 -2.41 -13.26
N THR A 254 0.60 -2.55 -14.50
CA THR A 254 0.17 -3.68 -15.34
C THR A 254 0.56 -5.03 -14.71
N ARG A 255 1.71 -5.10 -14.06
CA ARG A 255 2.29 -6.32 -13.49
C ARG A 255 2.28 -6.38 -11.96
N ALA A 256 1.84 -5.33 -11.29
CA ALA A 256 1.80 -5.26 -9.83
C ALA A 256 0.89 -6.34 -9.21
N ASP A 257 1.28 -6.85 -8.05
CA ASP A 257 0.59 -7.95 -7.37
C ASP A 257 -0.87 -7.62 -7.03
N ASP A 258 -1.13 -6.44 -6.47
CA ASP A 258 -2.49 -5.99 -6.13
C ASP A 258 -3.36 -5.82 -7.38
N SER A 259 -2.81 -5.27 -8.47
CA SER A 259 -3.51 -5.13 -9.75
C SER A 259 -3.87 -6.49 -10.35
N ARG A 260 -2.93 -7.43 -10.33
CA ARG A 260 -3.15 -8.80 -10.82
C ARG A 260 -4.19 -9.54 -9.99
N MET A 261 -4.14 -9.40 -8.65
CA MET A 261 -5.12 -10.01 -7.74
C MET A 261 -6.52 -9.43 -7.94
N MET A 262 -6.67 -8.10 -8.03
CA MET A 262 -7.98 -7.48 -8.28
C MET A 262 -8.59 -7.92 -9.62
N ARG A 263 -7.77 -8.14 -10.65
CA ARG A 263 -8.25 -8.70 -11.93
C ARG A 263 -8.62 -10.19 -11.85
N ALA A 264 -7.91 -10.94 -11.01
CA ALA A 264 -8.09 -12.39 -10.90
C ALA A 264 -9.31 -12.80 -10.04
N VAL A 265 -9.70 -11.95 -9.08
CA VAL A 265 -10.78 -12.25 -8.12
C VAL A 265 -11.87 -11.20 -8.25
N PRO A 266 -13.04 -11.53 -8.83
CA PRO A 266 -14.12 -10.56 -8.97
C PRO A 266 -14.54 -9.92 -7.64
N GLY A 267 -14.62 -8.60 -7.63
CA GLY A 267 -15.00 -7.82 -6.46
C GLY A 267 -13.91 -7.59 -5.43
N LEU A 268 -12.75 -8.22 -5.54
CA LEU A 268 -11.64 -8.01 -4.62
C LEU A 268 -11.13 -6.57 -4.70
N LEU A 269 -11.02 -5.92 -3.56
CA LEU A 269 -10.21 -4.74 -3.33
C LEU A 269 -8.89 -5.18 -2.69
N ALA A 270 -7.76 -4.78 -3.22
CA ALA A 270 -6.46 -5.07 -2.63
C ALA A 270 -5.51 -3.88 -2.75
N LYS A 271 -4.63 -3.70 -1.75
CA LYS A 271 -3.55 -2.72 -1.81
C LYS A 271 -2.32 -3.21 -1.07
N VAL A 272 -1.22 -3.27 -1.78
CA VAL A 272 0.09 -3.55 -1.17
C VAL A 272 0.63 -2.32 -0.43
N GLY A 273 1.34 -2.58 0.66
CA GLY A 273 2.27 -1.67 1.30
C GLY A 273 3.68 -2.24 1.22
N VAL A 274 4.69 -1.39 1.19
CA VAL A 274 6.08 -1.83 1.37
C VAL A 274 6.26 -2.44 2.76
N GLU A 275 7.40 -3.06 3.03
CA GLU A 275 7.67 -3.79 4.28
C GLU A 275 6.73 -5.00 4.48
N GLY A 276 6.43 -5.70 3.40
CA GLY A 276 5.68 -6.96 3.42
C GLY A 276 4.20 -6.86 3.77
N VAL A 277 3.60 -5.67 3.68
CA VAL A 277 2.18 -5.46 4.03
C VAL A 277 1.28 -5.64 2.81
N ILE A 278 0.10 -6.20 3.02
CA ILE A 278 -1.05 -6.14 2.10
C ILE A 278 -2.35 -6.18 2.89
N ALA A 279 -3.33 -5.42 2.43
CA ALA A 279 -4.70 -5.52 2.87
C ALA A 279 -5.62 -5.79 1.68
N ALA A 280 -6.67 -6.59 1.90
CA ALA A 280 -7.64 -6.96 0.88
C ALA A 280 -9.02 -7.20 1.48
N ALA A 281 -10.08 -6.99 0.68
CA ALA A 281 -11.44 -7.28 1.09
C ALA A 281 -12.31 -7.68 -0.11
N VAL A 282 -13.30 -8.54 0.12
CA VAL A 282 -14.32 -8.95 -0.85
C VAL A 282 -15.69 -8.65 -0.27
N PRO A 283 -16.55 -7.87 -0.96
CA PRO A 283 -17.89 -7.53 -0.47
C PRO A 283 -18.71 -8.76 -0.11
N GLY A 284 -19.35 -8.76 1.04
CA GLY A 284 -20.18 -9.87 1.51
C GLY A 284 -19.41 -11.14 1.94
N VAL A 285 -18.08 -11.15 1.83
CA VAL A 285 -17.23 -12.27 2.22
C VAL A 285 -16.38 -11.95 3.44
N GLY A 286 -15.57 -10.88 3.36
CA GLY A 286 -14.70 -10.51 4.48
C GLY A 286 -13.47 -9.71 4.05
N ALA A 287 -12.54 -9.53 4.99
CA ALA A 287 -11.31 -8.76 4.79
C ALA A 287 -10.09 -9.43 5.41
N ILE A 288 -8.92 -9.09 4.89
CA ILE A 288 -7.64 -9.66 5.30
C ILE A 288 -6.64 -8.52 5.43
N ALA A 289 -5.81 -8.57 6.47
CA ALA A 289 -4.57 -7.79 6.52
C ALA A 289 -3.44 -8.70 6.99
N LEU A 290 -2.27 -8.55 6.39
CA LEU A 290 -1.08 -9.29 6.77
C LEU A 290 0.19 -8.44 6.67
N LYS A 291 1.18 -8.83 7.43
CA LYS A 291 2.54 -8.29 7.40
C LYS A 291 3.56 -9.43 7.43
N ILE A 292 4.55 -9.37 6.55
CA ILE A 292 5.74 -10.21 6.58
C ILE A 292 6.84 -9.43 7.29
N ASP A 293 7.45 -10.01 8.30
CA ASP A 293 8.34 -9.31 9.24
C ASP A 293 9.62 -8.77 8.59
N ASP A 294 10.23 -9.57 7.71
CA ASP A 294 11.43 -9.20 6.97
C ASP A 294 11.18 -8.22 5.80
N GLY A 295 9.92 -7.82 5.59
CA GLY A 295 9.53 -6.89 4.53
C GLY A 295 9.48 -7.51 3.12
N ALA A 296 9.85 -8.79 2.95
CA ALA A 296 9.91 -9.44 1.65
C ALA A 296 8.51 -9.58 1.00
N GLY A 297 8.35 -8.95 -0.17
CA GLY A 297 7.09 -9.02 -0.92
C GLY A 297 6.70 -10.42 -1.40
N ARG A 298 7.70 -11.27 -1.66
CA ARG A 298 7.51 -12.60 -2.26
C ARG A 298 6.64 -13.56 -1.45
N ALA A 299 6.53 -13.39 -0.12
CA ALA A 299 5.69 -14.22 0.73
C ALA A 299 4.23 -13.72 0.84
N ARG A 300 3.94 -12.48 0.44
CA ARG A 300 2.60 -11.87 0.59
C ARG A 300 1.51 -12.63 -0.13
N MET A 301 1.75 -12.95 -1.42
CA MET A 301 0.71 -13.58 -2.25
C MET A 301 0.35 -14.99 -1.80
N PRO A 302 1.29 -15.92 -1.52
CA PRO A 302 0.95 -17.23 -0.97
C PRO A 302 0.12 -17.16 0.31
N VAL A 303 0.50 -16.26 1.25
CA VAL A 303 -0.24 -16.10 2.51
C VAL A 303 -1.62 -15.48 2.28
N LEU A 304 -1.73 -14.46 1.41
CA LEU A 304 -3.02 -13.85 1.06
C LEU A 304 -3.97 -14.87 0.42
N VAL A 305 -3.48 -15.71 -0.50
CA VAL A 305 -4.29 -16.77 -1.12
C VAL A 305 -4.81 -17.75 -0.08
N SER A 306 -3.95 -18.16 0.87
CA SER A 306 -4.36 -19.03 1.97
C SER A 306 -5.45 -18.38 2.81
N ALA A 307 -5.32 -17.08 3.12
CA ALA A 307 -6.32 -16.32 3.86
C ALA A 307 -7.66 -16.19 3.11
N LEU A 308 -7.61 -15.90 1.80
CA LEU A 308 -8.82 -15.83 0.95
C LEU A 308 -9.55 -17.16 0.90
N ARG A 309 -8.83 -18.29 0.79
CA ARG A 309 -9.41 -19.62 0.82
C ARG A 309 -10.09 -19.94 2.16
N ARG A 310 -9.52 -19.47 3.29
CA ARG A 310 -10.15 -19.62 4.62
C ARG A 310 -11.44 -18.82 4.74
N LEU A 311 -11.57 -17.71 4.01
CA LEU A 311 -12.82 -16.97 3.87
C LEU A 311 -13.80 -17.57 2.85
N GLY A 312 -13.47 -18.72 2.23
CA GLY A 312 -14.32 -19.37 1.26
C GLY A 312 -14.21 -18.85 -0.17
N VAL A 313 -13.22 -18.01 -0.48
CA VAL A 313 -12.97 -17.57 -1.87
C VAL A 313 -12.30 -18.70 -2.66
N THR A 314 -13.00 -19.22 -3.66
CA THR A 314 -12.58 -20.40 -4.44
C THR A 314 -12.25 -20.08 -5.90
N ALA A 315 -11.96 -18.80 -6.23
CA ALA A 315 -11.64 -18.40 -7.61
C ALA A 315 -10.45 -19.22 -8.16
N PRO A 316 -10.61 -19.93 -9.30
CA PRO A 316 -9.54 -20.76 -9.86
C PRO A 316 -8.24 -20.00 -10.15
N ALA A 317 -8.36 -18.70 -10.50
CA ALA A 317 -7.23 -17.83 -10.76
C ALA A 317 -6.32 -17.63 -9.55
N LEU A 318 -6.77 -17.91 -8.32
CA LEU A 318 -5.92 -17.87 -7.12
C LEU A 318 -4.75 -18.86 -7.17
N ALA A 319 -4.85 -19.93 -7.96
CA ALA A 319 -3.80 -20.94 -8.07
C ALA A 319 -2.47 -20.35 -8.54
N VAL A 320 -2.49 -19.33 -9.41
CA VAL A 320 -1.29 -18.69 -9.96
C VAL A 320 -0.51 -17.91 -8.87
N PHE A 321 -1.19 -17.50 -7.79
CA PHE A 321 -0.60 -16.73 -6.70
C PHE A 321 -0.32 -17.57 -5.45
N ALA A 322 -0.75 -18.84 -5.43
CA ALA A 322 -0.61 -19.71 -4.26
C ALA A 322 0.85 -20.05 -3.95
N GLU A 323 1.70 -20.04 -4.96
CA GLU A 323 3.12 -20.30 -4.86
C GLU A 323 3.92 -19.34 -5.72
N VAL A 324 5.11 -18.96 -5.25
CA VAL A 324 6.06 -18.15 -6.03
C VAL A 324 7.21 -19.06 -6.44
N PRO A 325 7.40 -19.35 -7.75
CA PRO A 325 8.42 -20.28 -8.21
C PRO A 325 9.83 -19.76 -7.90
N LEU A 326 10.71 -20.65 -7.48
CA LEU A 326 12.13 -20.44 -7.37
C LEU A 326 12.83 -21.04 -8.58
N LEU A 327 13.67 -20.25 -9.23
CA LEU A 327 14.38 -20.68 -10.44
C LEU A 327 15.81 -21.10 -10.11
N GLY A 328 16.29 -22.11 -10.83
CA GLY A 328 17.67 -22.55 -10.90
C GLY A 328 18.01 -22.89 -12.35
N GLY A 329 19.02 -22.24 -12.93
CA GLY A 329 19.33 -22.38 -14.34
C GLY A 329 18.15 -22.06 -15.28
N GLY A 330 17.29 -21.10 -14.90
CA GLY A 330 16.10 -20.71 -15.66
C GLY A 330 14.91 -21.67 -15.57
N ARG A 331 14.97 -22.71 -14.73
CA ARG A 331 13.90 -23.70 -14.55
C ARG A 331 13.37 -23.69 -13.12
N PRO A 332 12.06 -23.95 -12.88
CA PRO A 332 11.54 -24.11 -11.53
C PRO A 332 12.26 -25.26 -10.78
N VAL A 333 12.83 -24.96 -9.63
CA VAL A 333 13.51 -25.92 -8.74
C VAL A 333 12.88 -25.95 -7.34
N GLY A 334 11.85 -25.15 -7.11
CA GLY A 334 11.14 -25.06 -5.85
C GLY A 334 10.16 -23.90 -5.86
N ALA A 335 9.63 -23.58 -4.69
CA ALA A 335 8.68 -22.48 -4.55
C ALA A 335 8.71 -21.90 -3.14
N ILE A 336 8.15 -20.69 -3.01
CA ILE A 336 7.72 -20.12 -1.75
C ILE A 336 6.23 -20.43 -1.61
N ARG A 337 5.84 -21.05 -0.51
CA ARG A 337 4.46 -21.48 -0.26
C ARG A 337 4.01 -21.15 1.16
N SER A 338 2.71 -20.94 1.35
CA SER A 338 2.14 -20.67 2.65
C SER A 338 2.22 -21.91 3.56
N LEU A 339 2.54 -21.65 4.83
CA LEU A 339 2.43 -22.60 5.94
C LEU A 339 1.11 -22.45 6.71
N TRP A 340 0.36 -21.40 6.40
CA TRP A 340 -0.86 -20.99 7.12
C TRP A 340 -2.15 -21.30 6.37
#